data_043018e36f2cf8833167cf6a50266afb
#
_entry.id   043018e36f2cf8833167cf6a50266afb
#
_cell.length_a   1.000
_cell.length_b   1.000
_cell.length_c   1.000
_cell.angle_alpha   90.00
_cell.angle_beta   90.00
_cell.angle_gamma   90.00
#
_symmetry.space_group_name_H-M   'P 1'
#
loop_
_entity.id
_entity.type
_entity.pdbx_description
1 polymer ?
#
loop_
_entity_poly.entity_id
_entity_poly.type
_entity_poly.pdbx_seq_one_letter_code
_entity_poly.pdbx_strand_id
1 'polypeptide(L)'
;MAVEPMATNNRDYWAERALTRENEAYLRGANLSGKMFREYEAAAKSIRRQIDSFYSKYASKYGLTYDQAVRLLSRKEFQEWKATLGDYVATIEATTDPGVKAVLKAQLDALSANSSISRLEALQGQIDLILNDLWKRGVEQMKEELGEGFVEGYYKKSYDLQSRAGFYNEIAKIDASAVEDAVSYPWSGAMFSDRLWQSKQALIFNTREIITQGLIQGKSVGVMASALSSRMGQSYKNAERLIRTETAHIHAEADRKAYKEAGVAEYEYMAAVNERTCDTCGGLDGRRFKVSDAEPGVNYPPIHPNCRCTTVEYDPEEALDWLNSGEPMPKRTTYQEWYSRQTAANGQGSVEVERKKSYNIKADQELFDAFRGVLPNDEVPSTLGAFQNVKYTNPEKWRQMKAKVRLYNSTASRGTLPEAASASAPQDKLQGYLLNHEHPRGKEKAHVINQVLGYNVENWETFQKKLLTEVRKSPVTKTVSTQFGERYTVPVILYGRKDRFLRLNTVWQIDTGGKDPHFITATPERKK
;
A
#
# COMPACT_ATOMS: atom_id res chain seq x y z
N MET A 1 -41.52 -19.57 -28.89
CA MET A 1 -40.27 -19.50 -29.63
C MET A 1 -39.42 -20.69 -29.19
N ALA A 2 -39.20 -21.64 -30.08
CA ALA A 2 -38.32 -22.77 -29.80
C ALA A 2 -36.89 -22.22 -29.66
N VAL A 3 -36.32 -22.35 -28.48
CA VAL A 3 -34.90 -22.09 -28.26
C VAL A 3 -34.19 -23.22 -29.03
N GLU A 4 -33.50 -22.85 -30.11
CA GLU A 4 -32.58 -23.82 -30.76
C GLU A 4 -31.64 -24.37 -29.67
N PRO A 5 -31.46 -25.69 -29.63
CA PRO A 5 -30.44 -26.26 -28.77
C PRO A 5 -29.10 -25.74 -29.27
N MET A 6 -28.53 -24.77 -28.57
CA MET A 6 -27.13 -24.41 -28.78
C MET A 6 -26.31 -25.68 -28.69
N ALA A 7 -25.36 -25.85 -29.62
CA ALA A 7 -24.35 -26.90 -29.56
C ALA A 7 -23.54 -26.69 -28.27
N THR A 8 -24.01 -27.29 -27.18
CA THR A 8 -23.64 -26.98 -25.81
C THR A 8 -22.37 -27.68 -25.32
N ASN A 9 -21.69 -28.38 -26.22
CA ASN A 9 -20.51 -29.20 -25.90
C ASN A 9 -19.18 -28.52 -26.27
N ASN A 10 -19.10 -27.18 -26.24
CA ASN A 10 -17.84 -26.49 -26.50
C ASN A 10 -17.14 -26.19 -25.16
N ARG A 11 -16.09 -26.93 -24.84
CA ARG A 11 -15.24 -26.76 -23.66
C ARG A 11 -14.75 -25.30 -23.50
N ASP A 12 -14.40 -24.64 -24.60
CA ASP A 12 -13.95 -23.26 -24.58
C ASP A 12 -15.07 -22.31 -24.12
N TYR A 13 -16.31 -22.56 -24.51
CA TYR A 13 -17.49 -21.82 -24.06
C TYR A 13 -17.65 -21.89 -22.53
N TRP A 14 -17.56 -23.10 -21.95
CA TRP A 14 -17.72 -23.29 -20.51
C TRP A 14 -16.54 -22.72 -19.71
N ALA A 15 -15.32 -22.83 -20.27
CA ALA A 15 -14.13 -22.20 -19.72
C ALA A 15 -14.24 -20.67 -19.71
N GLU A 16 -14.70 -20.07 -20.81
CA GLU A 16 -14.92 -18.62 -20.92
C GLU A 16 -16.02 -18.15 -19.96
N ARG A 17 -17.08 -18.95 -19.83
CA ARG A 17 -18.17 -18.68 -18.91
C ARG A 17 -17.72 -18.74 -17.44
N ALA A 18 -16.87 -19.70 -17.08
CA ALA A 18 -16.27 -19.78 -15.75
C ALA A 18 -15.37 -18.57 -15.44
N LEU A 19 -14.57 -18.12 -16.41
CA LEU A 19 -13.77 -16.89 -16.29
C LEU A 19 -14.64 -15.64 -16.16
N THR A 20 -15.77 -15.58 -16.87
CA THR A 20 -16.72 -14.46 -16.76
C THR A 20 -17.30 -14.38 -15.35
N ARG A 21 -17.72 -15.52 -14.76
CA ARG A 21 -18.24 -15.57 -13.39
C ARG A 21 -17.18 -15.21 -12.34
N GLU A 22 -15.92 -15.66 -12.54
CA GLU A 22 -14.82 -15.23 -11.68
C GLU A 22 -14.65 -13.71 -11.73
N ASN A 23 -14.72 -13.12 -12.92
CA ASN A 23 -14.62 -11.68 -13.07
C ASN A 23 -15.80 -10.93 -12.41
N GLU A 24 -17.02 -11.46 -12.47
CA GLU A 24 -18.17 -10.92 -11.73
C GLU A 24 -17.93 -10.96 -10.22
N ALA A 25 -17.42 -12.08 -9.68
CA ALA A 25 -17.04 -12.21 -8.28
C ALA A 25 -15.93 -11.20 -7.89
N TYR A 26 -14.93 -11.04 -8.75
CA TYR A 26 -13.88 -10.03 -8.56
C TYR A 26 -14.44 -8.60 -8.50
N LEU A 27 -15.38 -8.25 -9.38
CA LEU A 27 -16.04 -6.94 -9.40
C LEU A 27 -16.90 -6.73 -8.14
N ARG A 28 -17.58 -7.77 -7.66
CA ARG A 28 -18.30 -7.76 -6.37
C ARG A 28 -17.34 -7.40 -5.22
N GLY A 29 -16.23 -8.08 -5.12
CA GLY A 29 -15.18 -7.78 -4.13
C GLY A 29 -14.61 -6.36 -4.28
N ALA A 30 -14.45 -5.85 -5.50
CA ALA A 30 -14.00 -4.49 -5.76
C ALA A 30 -15.04 -3.44 -5.29
N ASN A 31 -16.33 -3.69 -5.49
CA ASN A 31 -17.41 -2.82 -5.01
C ASN A 31 -17.45 -2.77 -3.47
N LEU A 32 -17.34 -3.92 -2.80
CA LEU A 32 -17.25 -3.99 -1.35
C LEU A 32 -16.01 -3.26 -0.83
N SER A 33 -14.87 -3.42 -1.49
CA SER A 33 -13.64 -2.67 -1.17
C SER A 33 -13.85 -1.16 -1.28
N GLY A 34 -14.59 -0.69 -2.29
CA GLY A 34 -14.94 0.72 -2.46
C GLY A 34 -15.86 1.24 -1.35
N LYS A 35 -16.82 0.44 -0.87
CA LYS A 35 -17.65 0.77 0.30
C LYS A 35 -16.77 0.90 1.56
N MET A 36 -15.92 -0.09 1.82
CA MET A 36 -14.95 -0.09 2.93
C MET A 36 -14.01 1.12 2.90
N PHE A 37 -13.49 1.49 1.74
CA PHE A 37 -12.62 2.66 1.61
C PHE A 37 -13.29 3.93 2.14
N ARG A 38 -14.54 4.17 1.76
CA ARG A 38 -15.31 5.33 2.26
C ARG A 38 -15.49 5.31 3.77
N GLU A 39 -15.68 4.13 4.36
CA GLU A 39 -15.78 3.98 5.82
C GLU A 39 -14.46 4.32 6.52
N TYR A 40 -13.32 3.86 5.99
CA TYR A 40 -11.99 4.21 6.52
C TYR A 40 -11.71 5.71 6.40
N GLU A 41 -12.07 6.35 5.28
CA GLU A 41 -11.94 7.81 5.13
C GLU A 41 -12.82 8.58 6.12
N ALA A 42 -14.07 8.15 6.29
CA ALA A 42 -14.99 8.76 7.24
C ALA A 42 -14.49 8.65 8.68
N ALA A 43 -13.97 7.49 9.06
CA ALA A 43 -13.34 7.28 10.37
C ALA A 43 -12.11 8.19 10.55
N ALA A 44 -11.22 8.30 9.56
CA ALA A 44 -10.05 9.17 9.61
C ALA A 44 -10.45 10.65 9.78
N LYS A 45 -11.46 11.12 9.03
CA LYS A 45 -12.01 12.48 9.17
C LYS A 45 -12.62 12.72 10.55
N SER A 46 -13.31 11.72 11.10
CA SER A 46 -13.91 11.80 12.43
C SER A 46 -12.87 11.89 13.53
N ILE A 47 -11.83 11.04 13.47
CA ILE A 47 -10.70 11.08 14.43
C ILE A 47 -9.98 12.44 14.36
N ARG A 48 -9.73 12.97 13.17
CA ARG A 48 -9.14 14.31 13.02
C ARG A 48 -9.97 15.38 13.74
N ARG A 49 -11.31 15.37 13.56
CA ARG A 49 -12.20 16.31 14.25
C ARG A 49 -12.13 16.18 15.78
N GLN A 50 -11.99 14.98 16.31
CA GLN A 50 -11.82 14.76 17.75
C GLN A 50 -10.51 15.36 18.26
N ILE A 51 -9.41 15.20 17.52
CA ILE A 51 -8.12 15.81 17.85
C ILE A 51 -8.20 17.34 17.79
N ASP A 52 -8.80 17.92 16.75
CA ASP A 52 -9.00 19.37 16.63
C ASP A 52 -9.85 19.92 17.77
N SER A 53 -10.95 19.24 18.13
CA SER A 53 -11.81 19.61 19.25
C SER A 53 -11.07 19.56 20.59
N PHE A 54 -10.24 18.55 20.79
CA PHE A 54 -9.40 18.41 21.99
C PHE A 54 -8.49 19.63 22.18
N TYR A 55 -7.73 20.02 21.15
CA TYR A 55 -6.85 21.18 21.23
C TYR A 55 -7.61 22.49 21.40
N SER A 56 -8.74 22.65 20.72
CA SER A 56 -9.57 23.86 20.84
C SER A 56 -10.13 24.04 22.25
N LYS A 57 -10.62 22.96 22.87
CA LYS A 57 -11.11 22.97 24.26
C LYS A 57 -9.98 23.24 25.26
N TYR A 58 -8.79 22.71 25.01
CA TYR A 58 -7.62 22.97 25.85
C TYR A 58 -7.18 24.43 25.74
N ALA A 59 -7.11 24.96 24.53
CA ALA A 59 -6.78 26.36 24.29
C ALA A 59 -7.75 27.31 24.99
N SER A 60 -9.07 27.11 24.84
CA SER A 60 -10.11 27.92 25.46
C SER A 60 -10.06 27.89 26.98
N LYS A 61 -9.82 26.73 27.60
CA LYS A 61 -9.78 26.59 29.06
C LYS A 61 -8.63 27.40 29.70
N TYR A 62 -7.50 27.48 28.99
CA TYR A 62 -6.28 28.12 29.54
C TYR A 62 -5.99 29.52 28.93
N GLY A 63 -6.93 30.07 28.15
CA GLY A 63 -6.75 31.38 27.51
C GLY A 63 -5.59 31.42 26.50
N LEU A 64 -5.30 30.28 25.87
CA LEU A 64 -4.19 30.10 24.94
C LEU A 64 -4.67 30.23 23.50
N THR A 65 -3.75 30.59 22.61
CA THR A 65 -3.97 30.35 21.19
C THR A 65 -3.90 28.83 20.89
N TYR A 66 -4.47 28.41 19.79
CA TYR A 66 -4.41 26.99 19.35
C TYR A 66 -2.96 26.48 19.29
N ASP A 67 -2.04 27.25 18.69
CA ASP A 67 -0.61 26.89 18.61
C ASP A 67 0.08 26.82 19.96
N GLN A 68 -0.30 27.69 20.91
CA GLN A 68 0.21 27.64 22.28
C GLN A 68 -0.31 26.38 23.00
N ALA A 69 -1.58 26.01 22.81
CA ALA A 69 -2.15 24.80 23.38
C ALA A 69 -1.45 23.54 22.89
N VAL A 70 -1.10 23.49 21.60
CA VAL A 70 -0.33 22.37 21.01
C VAL A 70 1.04 22.22 21.66
N ARG A 71 1.70 23.34 22.05
CA ARG A 71 3.06 23.34 22.64
C ARG A 71 3.09 23.05 24.13
N LEU A 72 2.03 23.37 24.87
CA LEU A 72 2.00 23.41 26.36
C LEU A 72 1.32 22.19 27.00
N LEU A 73 0.81 21.22 26.23
CA LEU A 73 0.28 19.97 26.79
C LEU A 73 1.37 19.26 27.61
N SER A 74 1.17 19.17 28.93
CA SER A 74 2.21 18.74 29.87
C SER A 74 2.43 17.24 29.89
N ARG A 75 3.70 16.82 30.08
CA ARG A 75 4.10 15.43 30.30
C ARG A 75 3.37 14.74 31.48
N LYS A 76 2.88 15.51 32.45
CA LYS A 76 2.26 15.00 33.68
C LYS A 76 0.86 14.45 33.40
N GLU A 77 0.03 15.15 32.62
CA GLU A 77 -1.30 14.66 32.21
C GLU A 77 -1.21 13.39 31.37
N PHE A 78 -0.08 13.19 30.72
CA PHE A 78 0.19 12.00 29.90
C PHE A 78 0.53 10.74 30.72
N GLN A 79 1.21 10.87 31.87
CA GLN A 79 1.58 9.73 32.70
C GLN A 79 0.41 9.20 33.53
N GLU A 80 -0.50 10.07 33.96
CA GLU A 80 -1.71 9.70 34.72
C GLU A 80 -2.73 8.93 33.85
N TRP A 81 -2.70 9.17 32.57
CA TRP A 81 -3.59 8.59 31.54
C TRP A 81 -3.48 7.07 31.32
N LYS A 82 -2.33 6.50 31.58
CA LYS A 82 -2.00 5.12 31.15
C LYS A 82 -2.74 4.00 31.89
N ALA A 83 -3.30 4.26 33.04
CA ALA A 83 -3.76 3.23 33.98
C ALA A 83 -5.26 2.90 33.94
N THR A 84 -6.14 3.83 33.56
CA THR A 84 -7.59 3.69 33.91
C THR A 84 -8.53 3.45 32.73
N LEU A 85 -8.13 3.77 31.51
CA LEU A 85 -9.03 3.76 30.35
C LEU A 85 -9.20 2.39 29.70
N GLY A 86 -8.17 1.55 29.77
CA GLY A 86 -8.22 0.20 29.19
C GLY A 86 -9.41 -0.60 29.67
N ASP A 87 -9.70 -0.49 30.96
CA ASP A 87 -10.78 -1.22 31.62
C ASP A 87 -12.17 -0.68 31.23
N TYR A 88 -12.31 0.63 31.03
CA TYR A 88 -13.59 1.24 30.68
C TYR A 88 -13.97 0.98 29.21
N VAL A 89 -13.02 1.09 28.30
CA VAL A 89 -13.22 0.77 26.87
C VAL A 89 -13.49 -0.73 26.71
N ALA A 90 -12.74 -1.59 27.41
CA ALA A 90 -12.97 -3.03 27.40
C ALA A 90 -14.39 -3.37 27.89
N THR A 91 -14.91 -2.67 28.90
CA THR A 91 -16.27 -2.83 29.39
C THR A 91 -17.31 -2.41 28.34
N ILE A 92 -17.09 -1.29 27.62
CA ILE A 92 -17.97 -0.84 26.53
C ILE A 92 -17.92 -1.84 25.38
N GLU A 93 -16.74 -2.39 25.06
CA GLU A 93 -16.57 -3.38 23.98
C GLU A 93 -17.24 -4.72 24.31
N ALA A 94 -17.07 -5.20 25.53
CA ALA A 94 -17.68 -6.44 26.02
C ALA A 94 -19.20 -6.37 26.16
N THR A 95 -19.79 -5.17 26.16
CA THR A 95 -21.24 -4.98 26.33
C THR A 95 -21.95 -5.22 25.00
N THR A 96 -22.75 -6.29 24.96
CA THR A 96 -23.55 -6.68 23.78
C THR A 96 -24.90 -5.94 23.70
N ASP A 97 -25.41 -5.45 24.83
CA ASP A 97 -26.70 -4.72 24.90
C ASP A 97 -26.56 -3.28 24.37
N PRO A 98 -27.30 -2.88 23.31
CA PRO A 98 -27.22 -1.54 22.74
C PRO A 98 -27.61 -0.42 23.72
N GLY A 99 -28.55 -0.70 24.63
CA GLY A 99 -29.04 0.27 25.62
C GLY A 99 -27.98 0.53 26.70
N VAL A 100 -27.37 -0.54 27.24
CA VAL A 100 -26.28 -0.44 28.22
C VAL A 100 -25.06 0.23 27.57
N LYS A 101 -24.77 -0.10 26.32
CA LYS A 101 -23.67 0.51 25.56
C LYS A 101 -23.86 2.00 25.34
N ALA A 102 -25.11 2.45 25.09
CA ALA A 102 -25.44 3.87 24.97
C ALA A 102 -25.26 4.62 26.30
N VAL A 103 -25.64 4.00 27.42
CA VAL A 103 -25.45 4.56 28.77
C VAL A 103 -23.96 4.68 29.12
N LEU A 104 -23.15 3.65 28.84
CA LEU A 104 -21.72 3.67 29.07
C LEU A 104 -21.01 4.74 28.20
N LYS A 105 -21.48 4.94 26.95
CA LYS A 105 -21.02 6.03 26.08
C LYS A 105 -21.37 7.40 26.68
N ALA A 106 -22.59 7.59 27.13
CA ALA A 106 -23.04 8.84 27.74
C ALA A 106 -22.27 9.14 29.06
N GLN A 107 -21.93 8.10 29.84
CA GLN A 107 -21.08 8.23 31.02
C GLN A 107 -19.65 8.62 30.65
N LEU A 108 -19.06 8.06 29.58
CA LEU A 108 -17.74 8.47 29.09
C LEU A 108 -17.75 9.94 28.68
N ASP A 109 -18.80 10.40 28.00
CA ASP A 109 -18.97 11.80 27.61
C ASP A 109 -19.17 12.73 28.84
N ALA A 110 -19.94 12.30 29.83
CA ALA A 110 -20.17 13.05 31.07
C ALA A 110 -18.91 13.11 31.96
N LEU A 111 -18.14 12.03 32.04
CA LEU A 111 -16.85 11.99 32.75
C LEU A 111 -15.81 12.90 32.07
N SER A 112 -15.85 13.01 30.75
CA SER A 112 -15.01 13.96 30.01
C SER A 112 -15.36 15.43 30.30
N ALA A 113 -16.60 15.71 30.65
CA ALA A 113 -17.09 17.04 31.02
C ALA A 113 -16.74 17.42 32.47
N ASN A 114 -16.60 16.45 33.38
CA ASN A 114 -16.48 16.65 34.82
C ASN A 114 -15.04 16.52 35.41
N SER A 115 -14.01 16.73 34.64
CA SER A 115 -12.60 16.94 35.09
C SER A 115 -11.92 15.86 35.96
N SER A 116 -12.47 14.68 36.14
CA SER A 116 -11.82 13.58 36.89
C SER A 116 -11.10 12.56 35.97
N ILE A 117 -11.39 12.56 34.69
CA ILE A 117 -10.62 11.83 33.67
C ILE A 117 -9.80 12.83 32.88
N SER A 118 -8.54 12.52 32.59
CA SER A 118 -7.74 13.39 31.73
C SER A 118 -8.41 13.54 30.36
N ARG A 119 -8.32 14.72 29.76
CA ARG A 119 -8.90 14.98 28.43
C ARG A 119 -8.32 14.09 27.36
N LEU A 120 -7.12 13.60 27.59
CA LEU A 120 -6.45 12.63 26.72
C LEU A 120 -7.15 11.28 26.74
N GLU A 121 -7.61 10.84 27.92
CA GLU A 121 -8.39 9.60 28.08
C GLU A 121 -9.72 9.68 27.34
N ALA A 122 -10.41 10.80 27.46
CA ALA A 122 -11.65 11.02 26.73
C ALA A 122 -11.44 11.02 25.21
N LEU A 123 -10.38 11.66 24.73
CA LEU A 123 -10.01 11.64 23.31
C LEU A 123 -9.73 10.21 22.83
N GLN A 124 -8.95 9.45 23.60
CA GLN A 124 -8.61 8.07 23.26
C GLN A 124 -9.87 7.20 23.20
N GLY A 125 -10.74 7.28 24.21
CA GLY A 125 -12.00 6.52 24.22
C GLY A 125 -12.89 6.81 23.03
N GLN A 126 -12.99 8.07 22.61
CA GLN A 126 -13.75 8.45 21.42
C GLN A 126 -13.14 7.88 20.13
N ILE A 127 -11.82 7.85 20.03
CA ILE A 127 -11.12 7.26 18.89
C ILE A 127 -11.32 5.75 18.85
N ASP A 128 -11.18 5.09 19.97
CA ASP A 128 -11.39 3.64 20.06
C ASP A 128 -12.83 3.25 19.67
N LEU A 129 -13.82 4.06 20.08
CA LEU A 129 -15.21 3.87 19.66
C LEU A 129 -15.38 4.00 18.15
N ILE A 130 -14.76 5.00 17.51
CA ILE A 130 -14.80 5.18 16.05
C ILE A 130 -14.20 3.95 15.34
N LEU A 131 -13.07 3.44 15.82
CA LEU A 131 -12.38 2.29 15.23
C LEU A 131 -13.14 0.98 15.47
N ASN A 132 -13.79 0.83 16.61
CA ASN A 132 -14.67 -0.32 16.90
C ASN A 132 -15.89 -0.32 16.00
N ASP A 133 -16.51 0.82 15.79
CA ASP A 133 -17.66 0.98 14.93
C ASP A 133 -17.31 0.71 13.45
N LEU A 134 -16.14 1.20 13.00
CA LEU A 134 -15.59 0.88 11.68
C LEU A 134 -15.41 -0.64 11.50
N TRP A 135 -14.82 -1.32 12.48
CA TRP A 135 -14.63 -2.77 12.44
C TRP A 135 -15.96 -3.52 12.37
N LYS A 136 -16.92 -3.17 13.25
CA LYS A 136 -18.23 -3.82 13.32
C LYS A 136 -18.95 -3.74 11.97
N ARG A 137 -19.05 -2.53 11.40
CA ARG A 137 -19.66 -2.34 10.08
C ARG A 137 -18.94 -3.11 9.00
N GLY A 138 -17.61 -3.15 9.04
CA GLY A 138 -16.80 -3.90 8.09
C GLY A 138 -17.08 -5.40 8.12
N VAL A 139 -17.20 -5.99 9.31
CA VAL A 139 -17.56 -7.41 9.48
C VAL A 139 -18.98 -7.68 8.96
N GLU A 140 -19.96 -6.84 9.33
CA GLU A 140 -21.34 -6.98 8.87
C GLU A 140 -21.45 -6.90 7.34
N GLN A 141 -20.85 -5.90 6.72
CA GLN A 141 -20.84 -5.74 5.25
C GLN A 141 -20.16 -6.91 4.54
N MET A 142 -19.03 -7.41 5.07
CA MET A 142 -18.38 -8.60 4.50
C MET A 142 -19.25 -9.82 4.62
N LYS A 143 -19.87 -10.08 5.78
CA LYS A 143 -20.72 -11.25 6.00
C LYS A 143 -21.91 -11.27 5.05
N GLU A 144 -22.57 -10.13 4.88
CA GLU A 144 -23.68 -9.96 3.95
C GLU A 144 -23.25 -10.23 2.50
N GLU A 145 -22.24 -9.54 2.03
CA GLU A 145 -21.78 -9.61 0.64
C GLU A 145 -21.22 -11.00 0.27
N LEU A 146 -20.48 -11.64 1.20
CA LEU A 146 -19.97 -13.00 1.01
C LEU A 146 -21.13 -14.02 0.97
N GLY A 147 -22.13 -13.88 1.84
CA GLY A 147 -23.32 -14.73 1.84
C GLY A 147 -24.12 -14.63 0.54
N GLU A 148 -24.39 -13.41 0.08
CA GLU A 148 -25.07 -13.17 -1.20
C GLU A 148 -24.23 -13.72 -2.37
N GLY A 149 -22.91 -13.52 -2.35
CA GLY A 149 -22.00 -14.03 -3.35
C GLY A 149 -22.00 -15.55 -3.45
N PHE A 150 -22.07 -16.25 -2.30
CA PHE A 150 -22.18 -17.71 -2.24
C PHE A 150 -23.48 -18.20 -2.88
N VAL A 151 -24.63 -17.62 -2.49
CA VAL A 151 -25.95 -18.00 -3.02
C VAL A 151 -26.02 -17.78 -4.53
N GLU A 152 -25.61 -16.62 -4.99
CA GLU A 152 -25.63 -16.27 -6.42
C GLU A 152 -24.66 -17.17 -7.22
N GLY A 153 -23.46 -17.39 -6.71
CA GLY A 153 -22.46 -18.26 -7.33
C GLY A 153 -22.97 -19.68 -7.50
N TYR A 154 -23.56 -20.26 -6.46
CA TYR A 154 -24.13 -21.60 -6.48
C TYR A 154 -25.24 -21.76 -7.54
N TYR A 155 -26.23 -20.85 -7.56
CA TYR A 155 -27.32 -20.95 -8.54
C TYR A 155 -26.82 -20.76 -9.97
N LYS A 156 -25.92 -19.84 -10.21
CA LYS A 156 -25.33 -19.63 -11.54
C LYS A 156 -24.53 -20.86 -11.99
N LYS A 157 -23.74 -21.46 -11.10
CA LYS A 157 -22.97 -22.67 -11.44
C LYS A 157 -23.87 -23.88 -11.67
N SER A 158 -24.86 -24.06 -10.81
CA SER A 158 -25.84 -25.15 -10.98
C SER A 158 -26.59 -25.03 -12.33
N TYR A 159 -26.97 -23.81 -12.72
CA TYR A 159 -27.57 -23.56 -14.03
C TYR A 159 -26.61 -23.89 -15.18
N ASP A 160 -25.35 -23.52 -15.07
CA ASP A 160 -24.33 -23.84 -16.10
C ASP A 160 -24.14 -25.36 -16.26
N LEU A 161 -24.06 -26.10 -15.15
CA LEU A 161 -23.93 -27.57 -15.17
C LEU A 161 -25.14 -28.22 -15.81
N GLN A 162 -26.36 -27.80 -15.48
CA GLN A 162 -27.58 -28.30 -16.10
C GLN A 162 -27.66 -27.96 -17.59
N SER A 163 -27.28 -26.74 -17.96
CA SER A 163 -27.24 -26.28 -19.36
C SER A 163 -26.26 -27.11 -20.19
N ARG A 164 -25.10 -27.45 -19.63
CA ARG A 164 -24.11 -28.32 -20.27
C ARG A 164 -24.64 -29.76 -20.44
N ALA A 165 -25.29 -30.28 -19.41
CA ALA A 165 -25.88 -31.61 -19.45
C ALA A 165 -27.13 -31.70 -20.34
N GLY A 166 -27.65 -30.59 -20.84
CA GLY A 166 -28.81 -30.53 -21.72
C GLY A 166 -30.16 -30.84 -21.04
N PHE A 167 -30.22 -30.82 -19.72
CA PHE A 167 -31.47 -31.00 -18.96
C PHE A 167 -31.54 -30.03 -17.80
N TYR A 168 -32.77 -29.67 -17.43
CA TYR A 168 -33.02 -28.71 -16.35
C TYR A 168 -33.91 -29.37 -15.30
N ASN A 169 -33.37 -29.58 -14.11
CA ASN A 169 -34.09 -30.00 -12.93
C ASN A 169 -34.28 -28.83 -11.98
N GLU A 170 -35.15 -28.98 -11.00
CA GLU A 170 -35.30 -28.03 -9.93
C GLU A 170 -33.98 -27.96 -9.12
N ILE A 171 -33.40 -26.76 -9.01
CA ILE A 171 -32.19 -26.54 -8.24
C ILE A 171 -32.57 -26.48 -6.77
N ALA A 172 -31.93 -27.27 -5.92
CA ALA A 172 -32.19 -27.29 -4.50
C ALA A 172 -31.99 -25.90 -3.87
N LYS A 173 -32.94 -25.51 -3.04
CA LYS A 173 -32.79 -24.25 -2.29
C LYS A 173 -31.65 -24.36 -1.29
N ILE A 174 -30.72 -23.41 -1.32
CA ILE A 174 -29.66 -23.35 -0.32
C ILE A 174 -30.23 -23.04 1.05
N ASP A 175 -29.84 -23.83 2.05
CA ASP A 175 -30.16 -23.58 3.44
C ASP A 175 -29.29 -22.43 3.98
N ALA A 176 -29.87 -21.60 4.83
CA ALA A 176 -29.19 -20.50 5.50
C ALA A 176 -27.99 -20.99 6.34
N SER A 177 -28.06 -22.21 6.92
CA SER A 177 -26.95 -22.81 7.64
C SER A 177 -25.76 -23.09 6.73
N ALA A 178 -25.98 -23.57 5.50
CA ALA A 178 -24.92 -23.82 4.53
C ALA A 178 -24.20 -22.54 4.09
N VAL A 179 -24.94 -21.41 4.03
CA VAL A 179 -24.35 -20.10 3.76
C VAL A 179 -23.51 -19.63 4.94
N GLU A 180 -24.02 -19.78 6.18
CA GLU A 180 -23.28 -19.41 7.40
C GLU A 180 -22.01 -20.25 7.54
N ASP A 181 -22.10 -21.56 7.32
CA ASP A 181 -20.95 -22.47 7.37
C ASP A 181 -19.88 -22.09 6.35
N ALA A 182 -20.26 -21.76 5.11
CA ALA A 182 -19.31 -21.35 4.08
C ALA A 182 -18.62 -20.03 4.42
N VAL A 183 -19.37 -19.04 4.91
CA VAL A 183 -18.85 -17.71 5.25
C VAL A 183 -18.01 -17.74 6.54
N SER A 184 -18.29 -18.65 7.47
CA SER A 184 -17.61 -18.73 8.76
C SER A 184 -16.50 -19.76 8.80
N TYR A 185 -16.25 -20.51 7.73
CA TYR A 185 -15.21 -21.53 7.68
C TYR A 185 -13.80 -20.93 7.64
N PRO A 186 -12.90 -21.28 8.59
CA PRO A 186 -11.54 -20.72 8.65
C PRO A 186 -10.58 -21.41 7.67
N TRP A 187 -10.91 -21.43 6.38
CA TRP A 187 -10.24 -22.18 5.32
C TRP A 187 -8.73 -21.92 5.21
N SER A 188 -8.27 -20.75 5.66
CA SER A 188 -6.86 -20.37 5.63
C SER A 188 -6.26 -20.14 7.02
N GLY A 189 -6.76 -20.88 8.01
CA GLY A 189 -6.26 -20.92 9.40
C GLY A 189 -6.87 -19.90 10.35
N ALA A 190 -7.68 -18.95 9.88
CA ALA A 190 -8.44 -18.01 10.69
C ALA A 190 -9.64 -17.48 9.91
N MET A 191 -10.71 -17.14 10.62
CA MET A 191 -11.88 -16.48 10.03
C MET A 191 -11.53 -15.07 9.55
N PHE A 192 -12.25 -14.57 8.54
CA PHE A 192 -12.06 -13.19 8.07
C PHE A 192 -12.33 -12.14 9.16
N SER A 193 -13.30 -12.40 10.04
CA SER A 193 -13.61 -11.56 11.21
C SER A 193 -12.43 -11.43 12.17
N ASP A 194 -11.70 -12.52 12.44
CA ASP A 194 -10.52 -12.53 13.30
C ASP A 194 -9.37 -11.71 12.69
N ARG A 195 -9.21 -11.79 11.38
CA ARG A 195 -8.20 -11.02 10.65
C ARG A 195 -8.52 -9.52 10.66
N LEU A 196 -9.80 -9.16 10.50
CA LEU A 196 -10.26 -7.78 10.66
C LEU A 196 -10.07 -7.30 12.11
N TRP A 197 -10.34 -8.17 13.10
CA TRP A 197 -10.09 -7.86 14.51
C TRP A 197 -8.61 -7.56 14.78
N GLN A 198 -7.70 -8.41 14.32
CA GLN A 198 -6.25 -8.20 14.47
C GLN A 198 -5.80 -6.90 13.78
N SER A 199 -6.31 -6.61 12.58
CA SER A 199 -6.04 -5.36 11.89
C SER A 199 -6.55 -4.14 12.67
N LYS A 200 -7.74 -4.23 13.30
CA LYS A 200 -8.29 -3.19 14.17
C LYS A 200 -7.39 -2.97 15.39
N GLN A 201 -6.96 -4.01 16.08
CA GLN A 201 -6.09 -3.89 17.27
C GLN A 201 -4.77 -3.20 16.92
N ALA A 202 -4.14 -3.58 15.81
CA ALA A 202 -2.95 -2.92 15.33
C ALA A 202 -3.21 -1.44 14.98
N LEU A 203 -4.37 -1.12 14.42
CA LEU A 203 -4.74 0.25 14.09
C LEU A 203 -4.98 1.09 15.33
N ILE A 204 -5.67 0.56 16.35
CA ILE A 204 -5.86 1.20 17.66
C ILE A 204 -4.50 1.50 18.30
N PHE A 205 -3.60 0.50 18.38
CA PHE A 205 -2.26 0.66 18.94
C PHE A 205 -1.47 1.77 18.22
N ASN A 206 -1.39 1.73 16.90
CA ASN A 206 -0.67 2.72 16.10
C ASN A 206 -1.28 4.13 16.24
N THR A 207 -2.61 4.23 16.32
CA THR A 207 -3.30 5.52 16.48
C THR A 207 -2.98 6.13 17.85
N ARG A 208 -3.00 5.32 18.90
CA ARG A 208 -2.59 5.74 20.25
C ARG A 208 -1.15 6.24 20.25
N GLU A 209 -0.24 5.52 19.61
CA GLU A 209 1.18 5.91 19.51
C GLU A 209 1.36 7.24 18.77
N ILE A 210 0.71 7.42 17.62
CA ILE A 210 0.78 8.67 16.83
C ILE A 210 0.33 9.86 17.66
N ILE A 211 -0.79 9.76 18.37
CA ILE A 211 -1.35 10.84 19.18
C ILE A 211 -0.43 11.10 20.37
N THR A 212 -0.05 10.07 21.10
CA THR A 212 0.83 10.12 22.25
C THR A 212 2.16 10.81 21.93
N GLN A 213 2.86 10.30 20.92
CA GLN A 213 4.15 10.86 20.49
C GLN A 213 3.98 12.25 19.89
N GLY A 214 2.88 12.49 19.19
CA GLY A 214 2.56 13.81 18.65
C GLY A 214 2.38 14.86 19.75
N LEU A 215 1.67 14.52 20.82
CA LEU A 215 1.45 15.39 21.97
C LEU A 215 2.75 15.65 22.74
N ILE A 216 3.55 14.59 23.04
CA ILE A 216 4.85 14.73 23.73
C ILE A 216 5.81 15.63 22.93
N GLN A 217 5.80 15.49 21.61
CA GLN A 217 6.73 16.23 20.72
C GLN A 217 6.19 17.59 20.26
N GLY A 218 4.99 17.99 20.69
CA GLY A 218 4.35 19.24 20.26
C GLY A 218 4.07 19.30 18.76
N LYS A 219 3.75 18.16 18.12
CA LYS A 219 3.41 18.11 16.70
C LYS A 219 2.05 18.76 16.44
N SER A 220 1.94 19.47 15.32
CA SER A 220 0.65 20.03 14.90
C SER A 220 -0.35 18.92 14.57
N VAL A 221 -1.65 19.22 14.68
CA VAL A 221 -2.74 18.31 14.29
C VAL A 221 -2.61 17.86 12.84
N GLY A 222 -2.16 18.76 11.95
CA GLY A 222 -1.92 18.41 10.54
C GLY A 222 -0.91 17.30 10.37
N VAL A 223 0.20 17.30 11.12
CA VAL A 223 1.22 16.26 11.11
C VAL A 223 0.69 14.93 11.65
N MET A 224 -0.03 14.97 12.78
CA MET A 224 -0.65 13.78 13.36
C MET A 224 -1.74 13.21 12.45
N ALA A 225 -2.59 14.05 11.87
CA ALA A 225 -3.63 13.64 10.94
C ALA A 225 -3.06 13.02 9.66
N SER A 226 -1.94 13.52 9.14
CA SER A 226 -1.25 12.92 7.99
C SER A 226 -0.70 11.53 8.32
N ALA A 227 -0.05 11.38 9.48
CA ALA A 227 0.43 10.08 9.94
C ALA A 227 -0.72 9.07 10.16
N LEU A 228 -1.83 9.53 10.74
CA LEU A 228 -3.03 8.73 10.93
C LEU A 228 -3.64 8.29 9.59
N SER A 229 -3.79 9.22 8.63
CA SER A 229 -4.31 8.91 7.30
C SER A 229 -3.46 7.85 6.59
N SER A 230 -2.14 7.91 6.73
CA SER A 230 -1.22 6.88 6.22
C SER A 230 -1.48 5.51 6.86
N ARG A 231 -1.68 5.43 8.18
CA ARG A 231 -1.98 4.18 8.89
C ARG A 231 -3.35 3.62 8.55
N MET A 232 -4.35 4.49 8.44
CA MET A 232 -5.70 4.11 7.98
C MET A 232 -5.64 3.54 6.56
N GLY A 233 -4.88 4.15 5.65
CA GLY A 233 -4.66 3.66 4.29
C GLY A 233 -3.98 2.28 4.26
N GLN A 234 -2.99 2.02 5.12
CA GLN A 234 -2.36 0.70 5.25
C GLN A 234 -3.35 -0.36 5.78
N SER A 235 -4.15 0.00 6.78
CA SER A 235 -5.19 -0.89 7.32
C SER A 235 -6.26 -1.20 6.28
N TYR A 236 -6.69 -0.20 5.50
CA TYR A 236 -7.59 -0.41 4.38
C TYR A 236 -7.02 -1.35 3.32
N LYS A 237 -5.75 -1.24 2.95
CA LYS A 237 -5.11 -2.17 1.99
C LYS A 237 -5.13 -3.62 2.48
N ASN A 238 -4.96 -3.84 3.77
CA ASN A 238 -5.10 -5.17 4.36
C ASN A 238 -6.55 -5.67 4.27
N ALA A 239 -7.53 -4.81 4.55
CA ALA A 239 -8.95 -5.13 4.39
C ALA A 239 -9.31 -5.39 2.92
N GLU A 240 -8.84 -4.59 1.97
CA GLU A 240 -9.03 -4.79 0.53
C GLU A 240 -8.49 -6.15 0.08
N ARG A 241 -7.28 -6.50 0.52
CA ARG A 241 -6.69 -7.81 0.21
C ARG A 241 -7.50 -8.95 0.79
N LEU A 242 -7.97 -8.81 2.02
CA LEU A 242 -8.83 -9.80 2.67
C LEU A 242 -10.13 -9.96 1.91
N ILE A 243 -10.85 -8.88 1.62
CA ILE A 243 -12.11 -8.89 0.85
C ILE A 243 -11.95 -9.66 -0.46
N ARG A 244 -10.93 -9.33 -1.26
CA ARG A 244 -10.68 -9.97 -2.55
C ARG A 244 -10.40 -11.47 -2.41
N THR A 245 -9.67 -11.85 -1.38
CA THR A 245 -9.32 -13.25 -1.12
C THR A 245 -10.53 -14.05 -0.66
N GLU A 246 -11.31 -13.50 0.26
CA GLU A 246 -12.54 -14.17 0.76
C GLU A 246 -13.63 -14.23 -0.31
N THR A 247 -13.78 -13.20 -1.15
CA THR A 247 -14.73 -13.22 -2.28
C THR A 247 -14.35 -14.33 -3.29
N ALA A 248 -13.06 -14.48 -3.61
CA ALA A 248 -12.59 -15.56 -4.46
C ALA A 248 -12.82 -16.95 -3.83
N HIS A 249 -12.59 -17.07 -2.51
CA HIS A 249 -12.87 -18.30 -1.78
C HIS A 249 -14.37 -18.68 -1.83
N ILE A 250 -15.24 -17.72 -1.50
CA ILE A 250 -16.69 -17.95 -1.49
C ILE A 250 -17.23 -18.33 -2.88
N HIS A 251 -16.71 -17.72 -3.93
CA HIS A 251 -17.07 -18.08 -5.30
C HIS A 251 -16.64 -19.53 -5.60
N ALA A 252 -15.41 -19.90 -5.25
CA ALA A 252 -14.91 -21.25 -5.44
C ALA A 252 -15.69 -22.29 -4.60
N GLU A 253 -16.05 -21.99 -3.36
CA GLU A 253 -16.87 -22.88 -2.52
C GLU A 253 -18.30 -23.06 -3.08
N ALA A 254 -18.89 -22.01 -3.64
CA ALA A 254 -20.17 -22.08 -4.35
C ALA A 254 -20.09 -23.03 -5.55
N ASP A 255 -19.03 -22.94 -6.36
CA ASP A 255 -18.76 -23.84 -7.47
C ASP A 255 -18.56 -25.29 -6.97
N ARG A 256 -17.77 -25.48 -5.90
CA ARG A 256 -17.52 -26.81 -5.32
C ARG A 256 -18.79 -27.48 -4.79
N LYS A 257 -19.68 -26.70 -4.17
CA LYS A 257 -20.98 -27.18 -3.71
C LYS A 257 -21.84 -27.63 -4.91
N ALA A 258 -21.91 -26.82 -5.96
CA ALA A 258 -22.64 -27.17 -7.18
C ALA A 258 -22.06 -28.41 -7.86
N TYR A 259 -20.73 -28.57 -7.93
CA TYR A 259 -20.07 -29.80 -8.44
C TYR A 259 -20.49 -31.06 -7.68
N LYS A 260 -20.45 -30.99 -6.32
CA LYS A 260 -20.83 -32.11 -5.47
C LYS A 260 -22.28 -32.53 -5.68
N GLU A 261 -23.20 -31.58 -5.77
CA GLU A 261 -24.63 -31.87 -5.95
C GLU A 261 -24.97 -32.35 -7.34
N ALA A 262 -24.24 -31.90 -8.36
CA ALA A 262 -24.39 -32.39 -9.73
C ALA A 262 -23.62 -33.70 -10.01
N GLY A 263 -22.88 -34.23 -9.02
CA GLY A 263 -22.11 -35.49 -9.21
C GLY A 263 -20.88 -35.34 -10.11
N VAL A 264 -20.36 -34.10 -10.27
CA VAL A 264 -19.13 -33.88 -11.05
C VAL A 264 -17.95 -34.55 -10.35
N ALA A 265 -17.28 -35.45 -11.07
CA ALA A 265 -16.17 -36.24 -10.52
C ALA A 265 -14.85 -35.46 -10.51
N GLU A 266 -14.58 -34.74 -11.59
CA GLU A 266 -13.30 -34.04 -11.80
C GLU A 266 -13.51 -32.58 -12.25
N TYR A 267 -12.53 -31.73 -11.93
CA TYR A 267 -12.45 -30.37 -12.45
C TYR A 267 -11.07 -30.08 -13.03
N GLU A 268 -11.02 -29.16 -13.98
CA GLU A 268 -9.77 -28.58 -14.49
C GLU A 268 -9.52 -27.24 -13.84
N TYR A 269 -8.29 -27.04 -13.32
CA TYR A 269 -7.86 -25.76 -12.78
C TYR A 269 -7.59 -24.76 -13.91
N MET A 270 -8.11 -23.54 -13.76
CA MET A 270 -7.98 -22.47 -14.73
C MET A 270 -7.30 -21.26 -14.10
N ALA A 271 -6.05 -21.01 -14.48
CA ALA A 271 -5.39 -19.77 -14.09
C ALA A 271 -5.86 -18.58 -14.93
N ALA A 272 -5.85 -17.40 -14.35
CA ALA A 272 -5.96 -16.17 -15.12
C ALA A 272 -4.71 -16.01 -16.00
N VAL A 273 -4.86 -16.00 -17.33
CA VAL A 273 -3.73 -15.96 -18.27
C VAL A 273 -3.32 -14.52 -18.56
N ASN A 274 -2.44 -13.97 -17.73
CA ASN A 274 -1.90 -12.62 -17.88
C ASN A 274 -0.57 -12.45 -17.12
N GLU A 275 0.05 -11.27 -17.20
CA GLU A 275 1.34 -10.96 -16.57
C GLU A 275 1.30 -11.01 -15.02
N ARG A 276 0.13 -11.01 -14.40
CA ARG A 276 -0.03 -11.09 -12.93
C ARG A 276 -0.14 -12.51 -12.41
N THR A 277 -0.27 -13.49 -13.29
CA THR A 277 -0.36 -14.91 -12.88
C THR A 277 0.96 -15.33 -12.24
N CYS A 278 0.90 -15.84 -11.01
CA CYS A 278 2.09 -16.35 -10.33
C CYS A 278 2.49 -17.74 -10.88
N ASP A 279 3.72 -18.14 -10.62
CA ASP A 279 4.27 -19.39 -11.13
C ASP A 279 3.52 -20.62 -10.58
N THR A 280 3.06 -20.57 -9.33
CA THR A 280 2.25 -21.64 -8.73
C THR A 280 0.93 -21.82 -9.48
N CYS A 281 0.17 -20.75 -9.68
CA CYS A 281 -1.09 -20.82 -10.43
C CYS A 281 -0.86 -21.20 -11.90
N GLY A 282 0.19 -20.65 -12.53
CA GLY A 282 0.56 -21.02 -13.90
C GLY A 282 0.97 -22.48 -14.04
N GLY A 283 1.58 -23.08 -13.01
CA GLY A 283 1.93 -24.49 -12.97
C GLY A 283 0.74 -25.43 -12.73
N LEU A 284 -0.36 -24.91 -12.17
CA LEU A 284 -1.61 -25.65 -11.98
C LEU A 284 -2.54 -25.55 -13.20
N ASP A 285 -2.36 -24.56 -14.05
CA ASP A 285 -3.26 -24.28 -15.18
C ASP A 285 -3.39 -25.48 -16.13
N GLY A 286 -4.62 -25.86 -16.42
CA GLY A 286 -4.95 -27.03 -17.26
C GLY A 286 -4.79 -28.37 -16.54
N ARG A 287 -4.38 -28.41 -15.27
CA ARG A 287 -4.32 -29.67 -14.50
C ARG A 287 -5.71 -30.06 -14.00
N ARG A 288 -5.93 -31.38 -13.91
CA ARG A 288 -7.20 -31.97 -13.51
C ARG A 288 -7.07 -32.60 -12.14
N PHE A 289 -8.13 -32.49 -11.36
CA PHE A 289 -8.19 -32.96 -9.98
C PHE A 289 -9.61 -33.51 -9.70
N LYS A 290 -9.71 -34.47 -8.80
CA LYS A 290 -11.01 -34.93 -8.30
C LYS A 290 -11.65 -33.88 -7.41
N VAL A 291 -12.97 -33.71 -7.51
CA VAL A 291 -13.73 -32.80 -6.64
C VAL A 291 -13.63 -33.21 -5.18
N SER A 292 -13.49 -34.53 -4.90
CA SER A 292 -13.22 -35.02 -3.52
C SER A 292 -11.92 -34.54 -2.91
N ASP A 293 -10.91 -34.27 -3.74
CA ASP A 293 -9.54 -33.95 -3.34
C ASP A 293 -9.29 -32.44 -3.44
N ALA A 294 -10.34 -31.64 -3.67
CA ALA A 294 -10.27 -30.18 -3.79
C ALA A 294 -9.88 -29.54 -2.45
N GLU A 295 -8.70 -28.95 -2.40
CA GLU A 295 -8.13 -28.29 -1.22
C GLU A 295 -7.74 -26.85 -1.55
N PRO A 296 -8.45 -25.83 -1.00
CA PRO A 296 -8.09 -24.43 -1.17
C PRO A 296 -6.66 -24.16 -0.70
N GLY A 297 -5.91 -23.39 -1.48
CA GLY A 297 -4.50 -23.11 -1.20
C GLY A 297 -3.51 -24.11 -1.79
N VAL A 298 -3.96 -25.30 -2.21
CA VAL A 298 -3.13 -26.40 -2.75
C VAL A 298 -3.41 -26.64 -4.22
N ASN A 299 -4.62 -27.10 -4.54
CA ASN A 299 -5.04 -27.45 -5.90
C ASN A 299 -6.38 -26.81 -6.30
N TYR A 300 -7.06 -26.16 -5.38
CA TYR A 300 -8.35 -25.50 -5.56
C TYR A 300 -8.25 -23.99 -5.23
N PRO A 301 -8.87 -23.08 -6.03
CA PRO A 301 -8.81 -21.64 -5.75
C PRO A 301 -9.48 -21.25 -4.42
N PRO A 302 -9.01 -20.17 -3.78
CA PRO A 302 -7.82 -19.39 -4.09
C PRO A 302 -6.53 -20.03 -3.56
N ILE A 303 -5.45 -20.01 -4.37
CA ILE A 303 -4.14 -20.56 -3.97
C ILE A 303 -3.39 -19.60 -3.04
N HIS A 304 -3.58 -18.30 -3.21
CA HIS A 304 -2.90 -17.25 -2.47
C HIS A 304 -3.77 -15.99 -2.36
N PRO A 305 -3.43 -15.02 -1.50
CA PRO A 305 -4.15 -13.74 -1.45
C PRO A 305 -4.24 -13.05 -2.81
N ASN A 306 -5.41 -12.48 -3.14
CA ASN A 306 -5.74 -11.87 -4.43
C ASN A 306 -5.71 -12.84 -5.63
N CYS A 307 -5.83 -14.14 -5.41
CA CYS A 307 -5.94 -15.11 -6.49
C CYS A 307 -7.19 -14.84 -7.35
N ARG A 308 -7.04 -14.99 -8.68
CA ARG A 308 -8.11 -14.79 -9.69
C ARG A 308 -8.29 -16.03 -10.57
N CYS A 309 -7.92 -17.19 -10.04
CA CYS A 309 -8.08 -18.44 -10.72
C CYS A 309 -9.46 -19.03 -10.43
N THR A 310 -9.95 -19.84 -11.34
CA THR A 310 -11.24 -20.54 -11.21
C THR A 310 -11.10 -21.99 -11.63
N THR A 311 -12.20 -22.70 -11.73
CA THR A 311 -12.25 -24.10 -12.19
C THR A 311 -13.37 -24.28 -13.21
N VAL A 312 -13.23 -25.29 -14.05
CA VAL A 312 -14.29 -25.77 -14.93
C VAL A 312 -14.45 -27.28 -14.72
N GLU A 313 -15.67 -27.78 -14.80
CA GLU A 313 -15.94 -29.20 -14.72
C GLU A 313 -15.27 -29.95 -15.87
N TYR A 314 -14.72 -31.12 -15.57
CA TYR A 314 -14.11 -32.00 -16.53
C TYR A 314 -14.86 -33.32 -16.56
N ASP A 315 -15.31 -33.72 -17.75
CA ASP A 315 -15.94 -35.01 -18.02
C ASP A 315 -15.00 -35.86 -18.88
N PRO A 316 -14.48 -36.99 -18.35
CA PRO A 316 -13.63 -37.88 -19.11
C PRO A 316 -14.35 -38.56 -20.29
N GLU A 317 -15.67 -38.83 -20.20
CA GLU A 317 -16.44 -39.47 -21.26
C GLU A 317 -16.63 -38.53 -22.45
N GLU A 318 -16.97 -37.26 -22.17
CA GLU A 318 -17.02 -36.21 -23.19
C GLU A 318 -15.68 -36.06 -23.93
N ALA A 319 -14.57 -36.13 -23.19
CA ALA A 319 -13.24 -36.06 -23.77
C ALA A 319 -12.91 -37.26 -24.69
N LEU A 320 -13.39 -38.46 -24.33
CA LEU A 320 -13.25 -39.67 -25.15
C LEU A 320 -14.11 -39.60 -26.41
N ASP A 321 -15.36 -39.16 -26.31
CA ASP A 321 -16.25 -38.97 -27.43
C ASP A 321 -15.68 -37.97 -28.44
N TRP A 322 -15.09 -36.89 -27.96
CA TRP A 322 -14.40 -35.91 -28.79
C TRP A 322 -13.18 -36.50 -29.51
N LEU A 323 -12.37 -37.30 -28.80
CA LEU A 323 -11.23 -38.01 -29.42
C LEU A 323 -11.69 -38.98 -30.49
N ASN A 324 -12.83 -39.66 -30.29
CA ASN A 324 -13.40 -40.59 -31.22
C ASN A 324 -14.03 -39.89 -32.43
N SER A 325 -14.47 -38.66 -32.33
CA SER A 325 -15.03 -37.88 -33.44
C SER A 325 -14.01 -37.51 -34.52
N GLY A 326 -12.71 -37.56 -34.17
CA GLY A 326 -11.62 -37.14 -35.07
C GLY A 326 -11.47 -35.63 -35.23
N GLU A 327 -12.30 -34.83 -34.54
CA GLU A 327 -12.17 -33.40 -34.54
C GLU A 327 -11.10 -32.93 -33.56
N PRO A 328 -10.36 -31.84 -33.88
CA PRO A 328 -9.37 -31.30 -32.95
C PRO A 328 -10.09 -30.80 -31.69
N MET A 329 -9.70 -31.33 -30.53
CA MET A 329 -10.25 -30.89 -29.26
C MET A 329 -10.03 -29.38 -29.10
N PRO A 330 -11.07 -28.58 -28.84
CA PRO A 330 -10.91 -27.17 -28.54
C PRO A 330 -9.93 -27.01 -27.37
N LYS A 331 -8.84 -26.32 -27.62
CA LYS A 331 -7.76 -26.18 -26.67
C LYS A 331 -7.59 -24.74 -26.28
N ARG A 332 -7.92 -24.40 -25.02
CA ARG A 332 -7.61 -23.11 -24.43
C ARG A 332 -6.09 -22.90 -24.39
N THR A 333 -5.61 -21.71 -24.75
CA THR A 333 -4.21 -21.35 -24.52
C THR A 333 -3.92 -21.39 -23.03
N THR A 334 -3.04 -22.30 -22.60
CA THR A 334 -2.60 -22.40 -21.22
C THR A 334 -1.62 -21.28 -20.88
N TYR A 335 -1.44 -21.02 -19.59
CA TYR A 335 -0.43 -20.06 -19.12
C TYR A 335 0.98 -20.41 -19.62
N GLN A 336 1.35 -21.69 -19.63
CA GLN A 336 2.65 -22.15 -20.12
C GLN A 336 2.86 -21.84 -21.61
N GLU A 337 1.86 -22.08 -22.44
CA GLU A 337 1.91 -21.75 -23.86
C GLU A 337 1.99 -20.25 -24.09
N TRP A 338 1.16 -19.48 -23.39
CA TRP A 338 1.22 -18.01 -23.42
C TRP A 338 2.59 -17.49 -23.00
N TYR A 339 3.12 -17.95 -21.85
CA TYR A 339 4.42 -17.53 -21.33
C TYR A 339 5.57 -17.88 -22.30
N SER A 340 5.54 -19.10 -22.85
CA SER A 340 6.54 -19.54 -23.85
C SER A 340 6.51 -18.67 -25.11
N ARG A 341 5.33 -18.29 -25.61
CA ARG A 341 5.19 -17.36 -26.75
C ARG A 341 5.74 -15.99 -26.41
N GLN A 342 5.42 -15.45 -25.23
CA GLN A 342 5.92 -14.14 -24.79
C GLN A 342 7.44 -14.13 -24.62
N THR A 343 8.01 -15.17 -24.03
CA THR A 343 9.47 -15.27 -23.84
C THR A 343 10.23 -15.48 -25.14
N ALA A 344 9.66 -16.24 -26.09
CA ALA A 344 10.23 -16.41 -27.42
C ALA A 344 10.24 -15.10 -28.22
N ALA A 345 9.16 -14.30 -28.12
CA ALA A 345 9.04 -13.04 -28.85
C ALA A 345 9.86 -11.88 -28.26
N ASN A 346 9.93 -11.77 -26.92
CA ASN A 346 10.42 -10.59 -26.21
C ASN A 346 11.67 -10.85 -25.35
N GLY A 347 12.09 -12.09 -25.20
CA GLY A 347 13.14 -12.51 -24.27
C GLY A 347 12.64 -12.61 -22.82
N GLN A 348 13.16 -13.56 -22.06
CA GLN A 348 12.74 -13.85 -20.68
C GLN A 348 12.90 -12.63 -19.75
N GLY A 349 14.01 -11.90 -19.86
CA GLY A 349 14.26 -10.72 -19.02
C GLY A 349 13.23 -9.60 -19.21
N SER A 350 12.80 -9.35 -20.45
CA SER A 350 11.75 -8.39 -20.77
C SER A 350 10.40 -8.81 -20.20
N VAL A 351 10.02 -10.06 -20.37
CA VAL A 351 8.75 -10.60 -19.85
C VAL A 351 8.70 -10.47 -18.32
N GLU A 352 9.78 -10.81 -17.63
CA GLU A 352 9.88 -10.65 -16.17
C GLU A 352 9.77 -9.19 -15.70
N VAL A 353 10.33 -8.25 -16.46
CA VAL A 353 10.19 -6.82 -16.16
C VAL A 353 8.73 -6.37 -16.33
N GLU A 354 8.06 -6.74 -17.41
CA GLU A 354 6.65 -6.39 -17.65
C GLU A 354 5.73 -7.03 -16.61
N ARG A 355 5.98 -8.28 -16.21
CA ARG A 355 5.27 -8.92 -15.09
C ARG A 355 5.42 -8.13 -13.79
N LYS A 356 6.66 -7.70 -13.43
CA LYS A 356 6.90 -6.89 -12.23
C LYS A 356 6.18 -5.55 -12.30
N LYS A 357 6.16 -4.87 -13.45
CA LYS A 357 5.44 -3.62 -13.65
C LYS A 357 3.94 -3.80 -13.47
N SER A 358 3.38 -4.82 -14.10
CA SER A 358 1.95 -5.13 -14.04
C SER A 358 1.53 -5.55 -12.62
N TYR A 359 2.30 -6.42 -11.97
CA TYR A 359 2.03 -6.87 -10.61
C TYR A 359 2.08 -5.73 -9.58
N ASN A 360 3.03 -4.80 -9.74
CA ASN A 360 3.25 -3.71 -8.80
C ASN A 360 2.60 -2.37 -9.20
N ILE A 361 1.76 -2.33 -10.22
CA ILE A 361 1.27 -1.07 -10.83
C ILE A 361 0.68 -0.10 -9.79
N LYS A 362 -0.10 -0.60 -8.83
CA LYS A 362 -0.71 0.22 -7.78
C LYS A 362 0.34 0.74 -6.77
N ALA A 363 1.25 -0.13 -6.33
CA ALA A 363 2.33 0.25 -5.42
C ALA A 363 3.33 1.22 -6.09
N ASP A 364 3.57 1.02 -7.38
CA ASP A 364 4.43 1.89 -8.17
C ASP A 364 3.80 3.26 -8.43
N GLN A 365 2.48 3.32 -8.64
CA GLN A 365 1.75 4.59 -8.74
C GLN A 365 1.86 5.40 -7.44
N GLU A 366 1.62 4.78 -6.30
CA GLU A 366 1.74 5.44 -5.00
C GLU A 366 3.17 5.93 -4.75
N LEU A 367 4.15 5.12 -5.11
CA LEU A 367 5.56 5.46 -4.98
C LEU A 367 5.95 6.60 -5.94
N PHE A 368 5.46 6.58 -7.16
CA PHE A 368 5.65 7.63 -8.16
C PHE A 368 5.08 8.98 -7.68
N ASP A 369 3.85 8.96 -7.16
CA ASP A 369 3.20 10.16 -6.60
C ASP A 369 3.96 10.70 -5.38
N ALA A 370 4.45 9.81 -4.51
CA ALA A 370 5.29 10.17 -3.37
C ALA A 370 6.62 10.82 -3.82
N PHE A 371 7.24 10.31 -4.86
CA PHE A 371 8.48 10.88 -5.40
C PHE A 371 8.24 12.24 -6.06
N ARG A 372 7.14 12.39 -6.80
CA ARG A 372 6.73 13.69 -7.39
C ARG A 372 6.36 14.74 -6.34
N GLY A 373 5.84 14.31 -5.20
CA GLY A 373 5.55 15.21 -4.07
C GLY A 373 6.79 15.74 -3.35
N VAL A 374 7.96 15.11 -3.56
CA VAL A 374 9.20 15.42 -2.83
C VAL A 374 10.29 15.99 -3.74
N LEU A 375 10.45 15.44 -4.94
CA LEU A 375 11.51 15.83 -5.87
C LEU A 375 11.02 16.87 -6.89
N PRO A 376 11.92 17.73 -7.42
CA PRO A 376 11.62 18.58 -8.56
C PRO A 376 11.15 17.77 -9.78
N ASN A 377 10.25 18.36 -10.58
CA ASN A 377 9.63 17.69 -11.74
C ASN A 377 10.62 17.20 -12.81
N ASP A 378 11.78 17.82 -12.92
CA ASP A 378 12.86 17.45 -13.84
C ASP A 378 13.70 16.26 -13.35
N GLU A 379 13.52 15.85 -12.08
CA GLU A 379 14.26 14.76 -11.46
C GLU A 379 13.44 13.47 -11.34
N VAL A 380 12.14 13.55 -11.60
CA VAL A 380 11.23 12.40 -11.61
C VAL A 380 10.77 12.13 -13.04
N PRO A 381 10.74 10.88 -13.51
CA PRO A 381 10.18 10.56 -14.81
C PRO A 381 8.75 11.11 -14.96
N SER A 382 8.39 11.58 -16.14
CA SER A 382 7.11 12.26 -16.39
C SER A 382 5.89 11.34 -16.33
N THR A 383 6.09 10.03 -16.53
CA THR A 383 5.03 9.03 -16.55
C THR A 383 5.34 7.86 -15.63
N LEU A 384 4.29 7.15 -15.15
CA LEU A 384 4.44 5.93 -14.36
C LEU A 384 5.27 4.87 -15.08
N GLY A 385 5.03 4.64 -16.38
CA GLY A 385 5.78 3.66 -17.17
C GLY A 385 7.28 3.97 -17.24
N ALA A 386 7.64 5.25 -17.42
CA ALA A 386 9.04 5.70 -17.40
C ALA A 386 9.67 5.55 -15.99
N PHE A 387 8.90 5.80 -14.93
CA PHE A 387 9.32 5.58 -13.54
C PHE A 387 9.56 4.10 -13.25
N GLN A 388 8.65 3.21 -13.67
CA GLN A 388 8.79 1.77 -13.58
C GLN A 388 10.00 1.26 -14.37
N ASN A 389 10.26 1.80 -15.57
CA ASN A 389 11.47 1.49 -16.32
C ASN A 389 12.72 1.79 -15.49
N VAL A 390 12.81 2.99 -14.90
CA VAL A 390 13.95 3.31 -14.01
C VAL A 390 14.03 2.33 -12.86
N LYS A 391 12.91 2.02 -12.21
CA LYS A 391 12.88 1.13 -11.03
C LYS A 391 13.35 -0.29 -11.34
N TYR A 392 12.93 -0.86 -12.48
CA TYR A 392 13.14 -2.29 -12.76
C TYR A 392 14.31 -2.57 -13.71
N THR A 393 14.73 -1.59 -14.53
CA THR A 393 15.80 -1.82 -15.53
C THR A 393 17.04 -0.95 -15.31
N ASN A 394 16.98 0.08 -14.44
CA ASN A 394 18.12 0.94 -14.15
C ASN A 394 18.38 1.05 -12.64
N PRO A 395 19.05 0.05 -12.02
CA PRO A 395 19.25 -0.01 -10.58
C PRO A 395 20.09 1.15 -10.04
N GLU A 396 20.98 1.73 -10.89
CA GLU A 396 21.81 2.85 -10.49
C GLU A 396 20.97 4.13 -10.38
N LYS A 397 20.24 4.48 -11.43
CA LYS A 397 19.34 5.64 -11.42
C LYS A 397 18.28 5.52 -10.33
N TRP A 398 17.80 4.30 -10.08
CA TRP A 398 16.87 4.03 -9.00
C TRP A 398 17.47 4.30 -7.61
N ARG A 399 18.71 3.88 -7.36
CA ARG A 399 19.44 4.19 -6.12
C ARG A 399 19.61 5.70 -5.93
N GLN A 400 19.95 6.42 -6.99
CA GLN A 400 20.11 7.87 -6.99
C GLN A 400 18.81 8.58 -6.61
N MET A 401 17.70 8.24 -7.24
CA MET A 401 16.38 8.81 -6.93
C MET A 401 15.99 8.56 -5.47
N LYS A 402 16.17 7.34 -4.96
CA LYS A 402 15.89 7.03 -3.55
C LYS A 402 16.77 7.82 -2.57
N ALA A 403 18.03 8.03 -2.90
CA ALA A 403 18.95 8.82 -2.08
C ALA A 403 18.50 10.28 -2.01
N LYS A 404 18.06 10.87 -3.13
CA LYS A 404 17.51 12.23 -3.19
C LYS A 404 16.22 12.35 -2.36
N VAL A 405 15.27 11.44 -2.51
CA VAL A 405 14.04 11.45 -1.71
C VAL A 405 14.33 11.41 -0.21
N ARG A 406 15.27 10.56 0.22
CA ARG A 406 15.69 10.51 1.64
C ARG A 406 16.28 11.84 2.11
N LEU A 407 17.10 12.47 1.27
CA LEU A 407 17.68 13.77 1.57
C LEU A 407 16.58 14.83 1.74
N TYR A 408 15.68 14.97 0.77
CA TYR A 408 14.61 15.96 0.81
C TYR A 408 13.64 15.72 1.98
N ASN A 409 13.25 14.49 2.26
CA ASN A 409 12.39 14.16 3.40
C ASN A 409 13.04 14.48 4.76
N SER A 410 14.36 14.30 4.88
CA SER A 410 15.07 14.62 6.13
C SER A 410 15.20 16.13 6.39
N THR A 411 14.85 16.97 5.41
CA THR A 411 15.14 18.40 5.40
C THR A 411 13.94 19.27 5.01
N ALA A 412 12.80 18.68 4.72
CA ALA A 412 11.59 19.34 4.17
C ALA A 412 11.02 20.51 5.02
N SER A 413 11.44 20.68 6.28
CA SER A 413 10.98 21.75 7.18
C SER A 413 11.87 23.00 7.22
N ARG A 414 12.99 23.03 6.49
CA ARG A 414 14.04 24.06 6.71
C ARG A 414 14.25 25.06 5.57
N GLY A 415 13.53 24.92 4.45
CA GLY A 415 13.69 25.79 3.28
C GLY A 415 15.02 25.59 2.52
N THR A 416 15.17 26.26 1.40
CA THR A 416 16.40 26.29 0.60
C THR A 416 17.37 27.36 1.10
N LEU A 417 18.59 27.39 0.57
CA LEU A 417 19.57 28.43 0.83
C LEU A 417 18.96 29.81 0.46
N PRO A 418 18.96 30.81 1.35
CA PRO A 418 18.51 32.16 1.01
C PRO A 418 19.27 32.69 -0.21
N GLU A 419 18.59 33.38 -1.10
CA GLU A 419 19.17 33.95 -2.34
C GLU A 419 20.03 32.92 -3.13
N ALA A 420 19.60 31.66 -3.16
CA ALA A 420 20.35 30.58 -3.82
C ALA A 420 20.61 30.82 -5.31
N ALA A 421 19.81 31.68 -5.96
CA ALA A 421 20.00 32.07 -7.35
C ALA A 421 21.32 32.84 -7.57
N SER A 422 21.70 33.69 -6.61
CA SER A 422 22.94 34.48 -6.61
C SER A 422 24.15 33.77 -5.99
N ALA A 423 23.96 32.51 -5.53
CA ALA A 423 25.02 31.73 -4.92
C ALA A 423 26.26 31.60 -5.83
N SER A 424 27.44 31.85 -5.26
CA SER A 424 28.71 31.78 -5.94
C SER A 424 29.67 30.76 -5.32
N ALA A 425 30.45 30.10 -6.13
CA ALA A 425 31.50 29.17 -5.69
C ALA A 425 32.83 29.57 -6.37
N PRO A 426 33.65 30.42 -5.74
CA PRO A 426 34.83 30.99 -6.35
C PRO A 426 35.87 29.93 -6.76
N GLN A 427 36.64 30.24 -7.82
CA GLN A 427 37.66 29.36 -8.41
C GLN A 427 38.70 28.91 -7.36
N ASP A 428 39.20 29.83 -6.53
CA ASP A 428 40.18 29.54 -5.47
C ASP A 428 39.64 28.49 -4.47
N LYS A 429 38.36 28.51 -4.15
CA LYS A 429 37.71 27.53 -3.27
C LYS A 429 37.50 26.17 -3.91
N LEU A 430 37.31 26.12 -5.21
CA LEU A 430 37.10 24.86 -5.94
C LEU A 430 38.42 24.31 -6.47
N GLN A 431 39.09 25.02 -7.38
CA GLN A 431 40.32 24.60 -8.01
C GLN A 431 41.52 24.67 -7.06
N GLY A 432 41.62 25.77 -6.28
CA GLY A 432 42.75 25.96 -5.34
C GLY A 432 42.66 25.11 -4.09
N TYR A 433 41.47 24.71 -3.66
CA TYR A 433 41.28 24.01 -2.38
C TYR A 433 40.55 22.66 -2.53
N LEU A 434 39.27 22.65 -2.91
CA LEU A 434 38.40 21.46 -2.77
C LEU A 434 38.82 20.32 -3.69
N LEU A 435 39.23 20.63 -4.92
CA LEU A 435 39.63 19.67 -5.96
C LEU A 435 41.14 19.49 -6.10
N ASN A 436 41.92 20.22 -5.28
CA ASN A 436 43.39 20.17 -5.34
C ASN A 436 43.97 19.05 -4.46
N HIS A 437 44.57 18.08 -5.10
CA HIS A 437 45.21 16.92 -4.45
C HIS A 437 46.48 17.29 -3.66
N GLU A 438 47.10 18.44 -3.94
CA GLU A 438 48.30 18.91 -3.26
C GLU A 438 47.98 19.86 -2.09
N HIS A 439 46.72 20.31 -1.97
CA HIS A 439 46.36 21.25 -0.89
C HIS A 439 46.39 20.58 0.48
N PRO A 440 47.11 21.11 1.49
CA PRO A 440 47.34 20.46 2.79
C PRO A 440 46.07 19.99 3.51
N ARG A 441 44.96 20.77 3.44
CA ARG A 441 43.66 20.46 4.06
C ARG A 441 42.62 19.94 3.08
N GLY A 442 42.85 20.05 1.76
CA GLY A 442 41.90 19.69 0.70
C GLY A 442 42.11 18.30 0.11
N LYS A 443 43.33 17.79 0.16
CA LYS A 443 43.82 16.59 -0.56
C LYS A 443 42.91 15.35 -0.39
N GLU A 444 42.47 15.05 0.84
CA GLU A 444 41.60 13.90 1.11
C GLU A 444 40.24 14.05 0.46
N LYS A 445 39.68 15.27 0.49
CA LYS A 445 38.40 15.59 -0.15
C LYS A 445 38.51 15.50 -1.67
N ALA A 446 39.58 16.09 -2.23
CA ALA A 446 39.90 16.03 -3.64
C ALA A 446 40.02 14.59 -4.14
N HIS A 447 40.73 13.73 -3.35
CA HIS A 447 40.88 12.32 -3.69
C HIS A 447 39.54 11.60 -3.78
N VAL A 448 38.68 11.75 -2.78
CA VAL A 448 37.34 11.12 -2.77
C VAL A 448 36.48 11.64 -3.91
N ILE A 449 36.47 12.97 -4.14
CA ILE A 449 35.67 13.58 -5.20
C ILE A 449 36.15 13.10 -6.58
N ASN A 450 37.44 13.05 -6.81
CA ASN A 450 37.99 12.54 -8.06
C ASN A 450 37.69 11.06 -8.26
N GLN A 451 37.96 10.23 -7.25
CA GLN A 451 37.78 8.77 -7.31
C GLN A 451 36.32 8.39 -7.59
N VAL A 452 35.36 9.10 -6.97
CA VAL A 452 33.93 8.78 -7.08
C VAL A 452 33.27 9.51 -8.24
N LEU A 453 33.54 10.80 -8.42
CA LEU A 453 32.86 11.67 -9.37
C LEU A 453 33.67 11.97 -10.62
N GLY A 454 34.99 11.79 -10.59
CA GLY A 454 35.90 12.08 -11.70
C GLY A 454 36.20 13.58 -11.89
N TYR A 455 36.00 14.42 -10.84
CA TYR A 455 36.33 15.83 -10.87
C TYR A 455 37.69 16.11 -10.23
N ASN A 456 38.45 16.99 -10.91
CA ASN A 456 39.77 17.44 -10.48
C ASN A 456 39.96 18.93 -10.83
N VAL A 457 41.17 19.45 -10.71
CA VAL A 457 41.50 20.84 -10.98
C VAL A 457 41.33 21.26 -12.45
N GLU A 458 41.33 20.31 -13.39
CA GLU A 458 41.18 20.58 -14.84
C GLU A 458 39.74 20.79 -15.26
N ASN A 459 38.76 20.14 -14.56
CA ASN A 459 37.36 20.19 -14.91
C ASN A 459 36.49 20.84 -13.80
N TRP A 460 37.10 21.72 -13.01
CA TRP A 460 36.47 22.41 -11.90
C TRP A 460 35.24 23.24 -12.29
N GLU A 461 35.20 23.84 -13.47
CA GLU A 461 34.04 24.60 -13.97
C GLU A 461 32.80 23.72 -14.14
N THR A 462 32.99 22.51 -14.64
CA THR A 462 31.90 21.54 -14.76
C THR A 462 31.38 21.13 -13.37
N PHE A 463 32.29 20.95 -12.42
CA PHE A 463 31.93 20.69 -11.03
C PHE A 463 31.16 21.88 -10.42
N GLN A 464 31.65 23.12 -10.63
CA GLN A 464 31.01 24.34 -10.15
C GLN A 464 29.56 24.46 -10.67
N LYS A 465 29.38 24.30 -11.97
CA LYS A 465 28.05 24.37 -12.61
C LYS A 465 27.08 23.36 -12.00
N LYS A 466 27.51 22.13 -11.79
CA LYS A 466 26.68 21.09 -11.16
C LYS A 466 26.42 21.40 -9.70
N LEU A 467 27.44 21.83 -8.95
CA LEU A 467 27.30 22.20 -7.55
C LEU A 467 26.26 23.31 -7.36
N LEU A 468 26.34 24.39 -8.13
CA LEU A 468 25.42 25.52 -8.08
C LEU A 468 24.01 25.12 -8.52
N THR A 469 23.87 24.22 -9.48
CA THR A 469 22.57 23.68 -9.90
C THR A 469 21.89 22.91 -8.78
N GLU A 470 22.64 22.06 -8.05
CA GLU A 470 22.06 21.23 -7.00
C GLU A 470 21.81 22.03 -5.71
N VAL A 471 22.69 22.99 -5.34
CA VAL A 471 22.48 23.78 -4.14
C VAL A 471 21.23 24.64 -4.19
N ARG A 472 20.86 25.14 -5.37
CA ARG A 472 19.64 25.96 -5.59
C ARG A 472 18.35 25.19 -5.27
N LYS A 473 18.39 23.88 -5.36
CA LYS A 473 17.25 22.98 -5.15
C LYS A 473 17.27 22.29 -3.79
N SER A 474 18.45 22.20 -3.19
CA SER A 474 18.66 21.41 -1.98
C SER A 474 18.32 22.19 -0.71
N PRO A 475 17.63 21.57 0.26
CA PRO A 475 17.25 22.23 1.49
C PRO A 475 18.42 22.40 2.47
N VAL A 476 18.35 23.46 3.28
CA VAL A 476 19.30 23.72 4.37
C VAL A 476 19.10 22.71 5.49
N THR A 477 20.19 22.11 6.01
CA THR A 477 20.13 21.19 7.16
C THR A 477 20.57 21.83 8.47
N LYS A 478 21.42 22.86 8.40
CA LYS A 478 21.93 23.54 9.57
C LYS A 478 22.21 25.01 9.26
N THR A 479 21.84 25.89 10.16
CA THR A 479 22.20 27.31 10.15
C THR A 479 22.97 27.63 11.43
N VAL A 480 24.08 28.39 11.30
CA VAL A 480 24.93 28.83 12.43
C VAL A 480 25.31 30.27 12.23
N SER A 481 24.94 31.10 13.17
CA SER A 481 25.40 32.51 13.23
C SER A 481 26.86 32.58 13.66
N THR A 482 27.63 33.36 12.97
CA THR A 482 29.06 33.62 13.25
C THR A 482 29.31 35.14 13.29
N GLN A 483 30.45 35.54 13.79
CA GLN A 483 30.84 36.97 13.75
C GLN A 483 31.00 37.55 12.33
N PHE A 484 31.09 36.67 11.32
CA PHE A 484 31.23 37.05 9.91
C PHE A 484 29.90 36.98 9.14
N GLY A 485 28.81 36.57 9.78
CA GLY A 485 27.50 36.35 9.15
C GLY A 485 26.93 34.96 9.40
N GLU A 486 25.94 34.60 8.59
CA GLU A 486 25.19 33.34 8.70
C GLU A 486 25.82 32.23 7.83
N ARG A 487 26.06 31.08 8.44
CA ARG A 487 26.54 29.86 7.73
C ARG A 487 25.44 28.84 7.58
N TYR A 488 25.28 28.35 6.36
CA TYR A 488 24.28 27.37 5.97
C TYR A 488 24.95 26.07 5.52
N THR A 489 24.53 24.96 6.07
CA THR A 489 24.93 23.64 5.56
C THR A 489 23.86 23.12 4.64
N VAL A 490 24.23 22.86 3.37
CA VAL A 490 23.34 22.39 2.30
C VAL A 490 23.92 21.08 1.76
N PRO A 491 23.32 19.92 2.09
CA PRO A 491 23.75 18.68 1.50
C PRO A 491 23.30 18.60 0.04
N VAL A 492 24.20 18.21 -0.85
CA VAL A 492 23.94 18.01 -2.27
C VAL A 492 24.35 16.61 -2.69
N ILE A 493 23.69 16.08 -3.71
CA ILE A 493 24.07 14.81 -4.34
C ILE A 493 24.58 15.13 -5.74
N LEU A 494 25.89 14.94 -5.97
CA LEU A 494 26.51 15.14 -7.25
C LEU A 494 26.78 13.80 -7.94
N TYR A 495 26.57 13.80 -9.26
CA TYR A 495 26.78 12.64 -10.13
C TYR A 495 28.05 12.82 -10.94
N GLY A 496 28.87 11.76 -11.00
CA GLY A 496 30.10 11.69 -11.73
C GLY A 496 30.01 10.83 -12.99
N ARG A 497 31.18 10.45 -13.52
CA ARG A 497 31.30 9.49 -14.62
C ARG A 497 30.89 8.08 -14.15
N LYS A 498 30.33 7.27 -15.06
CA LYS A 498 29.89 5.88 -14.78
C LYS A 498 28.79 5.79 -13.70
N ASP A 499 27.87 6.77 -13.67
CA ASP A 499 26.69 6.81 -12.78
C ASP A 499 27.00 6.72 -11.27
N ARG A 500 28.24 6.97 -10.88
CA ARG A 500 28.60 7.09 -9.46
C ARG A 500 28.10 8.41 -8.91
N PHE A 501 27.65 8.41 -7.68
CA PHE A 501 27.23 9.62 -6.99
C PHE A 501 27.91 9.76 -5.62
N LEU A 502 28.04 10.99 -5.18
CA LEU A 502 28.59 11.34 -3.88
C LEU A 502 27.70 12.38 -3.21
N ARG A 503 27.34 12.15 -1.96
CA ARG A 503 26.71 13.16 -1.13
C ARG A 503 27.78 14.03 -0.50
N LEU A 504 27.66 15.35 -0.70
CA LEU A 504 28.55 16.37 -0.16
C LEU A 504 27.74 17.27 0.80
N ASN A 505 28.19 17.41 2.03
CA ASN A 505 27.72 18.44 2.93
C ASN A 505 28.47 19.72 2.59
N THR A 506 27.82 20.62 1.84
CA THR A 506 28.38 21.92 1.42
C THR A 506 28.06 22.99 2.45
N VAL A 507 29.00 23.90 2.69
CA VAL A 507 28.85 25.02 3.62
C VAL A 507 28.93 26.32 2.83
N TRP A 508 27.92 27.16 3.03
CA TRP A 508 27.74 28.46 2.40
C TRP A 508 27.67 29.54 3.46
N GLN A 509 28.16 30.74 3.17
CA GLN A 509 28.10 31.88 4.09
C GLN A 509 27.48 33.07 3.41
N ILE A 510 26.60 33.76 4.10
CA ILE A 510 26.13 35.11 3.80
C ILE A 510 26.78 36.03 4.82
N ASP A 511 27.61 36.95 4.34
CA ASP A 511 28.35 37.88 5.21
C ASP A 511 27.41 38.90 5.90
N THR A 512 27.83 39.41 7.03
CA THR A 512 27.05 40.44 7.76
C THR A 512 26.77 41.64 6.88
N GLY A 513 25.49 41.94 6.64
CA GLY A 513 25.04 43.02 5.75
C GLY A 513 25.00 42.67 4.27
N GLY A 514 25.48 41.47 3.90
CA GLY A 514 25.36 40.91 2.55
C GLY A 514 24.06 40.14 2.32
N LYS A 515 23.77 39.78 1.08
CA LYS A 515 22.63 38.93 0.72
C LYS A 515 23.04 37.67 -0.04
N ASP A 516 24.19 37.72 -0.74
CA ASP A 516 24.60 36.66 -1.68
C ASP A 516 25.40 35.58 -0.96
N PRO A 517 24.99 34.33 -1.03
CA PRO A 517 25.72 33.23 -0.42
C PRO A 517 26.96 32.86 -1.24
N HIS A 518 28.09 32.68 -0.57
CA HIS A 518 29.30 32.20 -1.20
C HIS A 518 29.78 30.88 -0.57
N PHE A 519 30.39 30.04 -1.39
CA PHE A 519 30.87 28.73 -1.01
C PHE A 519 32.09 28.79 -0.09
N ILE A 520 32.03 28.06 1.03
CA ILE A 520 33.14 27.95 2.00
C ILE A 520 33.87 26.62 1.82
N THR A 521 33.16 25.49 1.88
CA THR A 521 33.75 24.15 1.80
C THR A 521 32.70 23.09 1.50
N ALA A 522 33.16 21.89 1.14
CA ALA A 522 32.34 20.70 1.12
C ALA A 522 33.05 19.55 1.82
N THR A 523 32.28 18.63 2.38
CA THR A 523 32.81 17.41 3.00
C THR A 523 32.02 16.21 2.50
N PRO A 524 32.68 15.21 1.92
CA PRO A 524 32.04 13.95 1.56
C PRO A 524 31.42 13.29 2.79
N GLU A 525 30.19 12.80 2.65
CA GLU A 525 29.54 12.05 3.72
C GLU A 525 30.16 10.65 3.80
N ARG A 526 30.71 10.28 4.94
CA ARG A 526 31.21 8.93 5.17
C ARG A 526 30.02 7.97 5.26
N LYS A 527 30.06 6.88 4.49
CA LYS A 527 29.15 5.74 4.74
C LYS A 527 29.42 5.24 6.17
N LYS A 528 28.39 5.31 7.02
CA LYS A 528 28.39 4.53 8.26
C LYS A 528 28.08 3.08 7.95
#